data_b080f20b493040a6234be25b4ba3b7f0
#
_entry.id   b080f20b493040a6234be25b4ba3b7f0
#
_cell.length_a   1.000
_cell.length_b   1.000
_cell.length_c   1.000
_cell.angle_alpha   90.00
_cell.angle_beta   90.00
_cell.angle_gamma   90.00
#
_symmetry.space_group_name_H-M   'P 1'
#
loop_
_entity.id
_entity.type
_entity.pdbx_description
1 polymer ?
#
loop_
_entity_poly.entity_id
_entity_poly.type
_entity_poly.pdbx_seq_one_letter_code
_entity_poly.pdbx_strand_id
1 'polypeptide(L)'
;MSDMPYVSTTLSLASVLAEPARREPDAIALVQGEQRLTYAETWQRARRTAAQLVADGVQPGDRVALLAPNVIEFVTSYYGILAAGGVVVPIPTLLQGREAAYLIDTAEASHLMYHPAVAAAATKAAGMTGVPTHDITTYGTDAEPLTTFVTREPLDPAVIFFTSGTTGRPKGAILTHLNLVMNATVSAFDGNGVPPGTIALGCLPLFHVFGQSVSLNAGFRHTATLVLQPRFDAREALEIMNREGVTMICAVPTMYIQLLAAVAENPDIPVPQLEDAVSGGASLPVAVLERFEATFSTKIHEGYGLSETSPSITSNQEQLGVEAGSVGHSLWGIDIAIADVTVPDHIEFVPAGERGEVIVRGHAVFAGYWNNEAATREVLQDSWFRTGDIGIQDESGRLRIVDRTKDLVIRGGYNVYPREVEEALMRHEGVDQVAVIGVPDEQYGEEIMAVIVPSEGARLDGDEIIAWSRERLGSHKYPRRVEIVGELPLGPSMKVLKRELRTQYSTGE
;
A
#
# COMPACT_ATOMS: atom_id res chain seq x y z
N MET A 1 -46.27 -13.40 5.86
CA MET A 1 -45.26 -12.97 4.89
C MET A 1 -44.81 -14.23 4.19
N SER A 2 -45.11 -14.32 2.89
CA SER A 2 -45.00 -15.53 2.10
C SER A 2 -43.57 -15.99 1.97
N ASP A 3 -43.39 -17.33 1.95
CA ASP A 3 -42.15 -18.06 1.61
C ASP A 3 -41.68 -17.74 0.18
N MET A 4 -41.26 -16.49 -0.05
CA MET A 4 -40.46 -16.21 -1.24
C MET A 4 -39.08 -16.83 -1.02
N PRO A 5 -38.57 -17.63 -1.94
CA PRO A 5 -37.22 -18.17 -1.83
C PRO A 5 -36.26 -16.95 -1.76
N TYR A 6 -35.62 -16.77 -0.63
CA TYR A 6 -34.59 -15.72 -0.44
C TYR A 6 -33.38 -16.11 -1.29
N VAL A 7 -33.13 -15.35 -2.35
CA VAL A 7 -31.89 -15.46 -3.11
C VAL A 7 -30.86 -14.60 -2.41
N SER A 8 -29.92 -15.22 -1.75
CA SER A 8 -28.79 -14.51 -1.13
C SER A 8 -27.97 -13.79 -2.20
N THR A 9 -27.68 -12.51 -1.99
CA THR A 9 -26.76 -11.76 -2.85
C THR A 9 -25.35 -12.29 -2.62
N THR A 10 -24.68 -12.73 -3.67
CA THR A 10 -23.31 -13.25 -3.60
C THR A 10 -22.34 -12.34 -4.33
N LEU A 11 -21.15 -12.18 -3.76
CA LEU A 11 -20.02 -11.47 -4.37
C LEU A 11 -18.72 -12.09 -3.87
N SER A 12 -17.88 -12.56 -4.76
CA SER A 12 -16.55 -13.08 -4.39
C SER A 12 -15.46 -12.31 -5.12
N LEU A 13 -14.39 -11.96 -4.40
CA LEU A 13 -13.20 -11.35 -4.97
C LEU A 13 -12.49 -12.29 -5.98
N ALA A 14 -12.70 -13.60 -5.89
CA ALA A 14 -12.22 -14.57 -6.89
C ALA A 14 -12.75 -14.25 -8.31
N SER A 15 -13.92 -13.58 -8.42
CA SER A 15 -14.49 -13.16 -9.70
C SER A 15 -13.61 -12.20 -10.49
N VAL A 16 -12.73 -11.45 -9.81
CA VAL A 16 -11.80 -10.50 -10.44
C VAL A 16 -10.82 -11.20 -11.38
N LEU A 17 -10.45 -12.45 -11.09
CA LEU A 17 -9.66 -13.28 -12.01
C LEU A 17 -10.55 -14.20 -12.86
N ALA A 18 -11.61 -14.75 -12.28
CA ALA A 18 -12.48 -15.72 -12.99
C ALA A 18 -13.18 -15.12 -14.20
N GLU A 19 -13.56 -13.85 -14.15
CA GLU A 19 -14.26 -13.19 -15.26
C GLU A 19 -13.36 -12.92 -16.47
N PRO A 20 -12.19 -12.25 -16.35
CA PRO A 20 -11.28 -12.11 -17.49
C PRO A 20 -10.79 -13.48 -18.03
N ALA A 21 -10.58 -14.48 -17.17
CA ALA A 21 -10.24 -15.83 -17.62
C ALA A 21 -11.33 -16.47 -18.51
N ARG A 22 -12.58 -16.07 -18.32
CA ARG A 22 -13.70 -16.49 -19.18
C ARG A 22 -13.84 -15.64 -20.43
N ARG A 23 -13.60 -14.33 -20.32
CA ARG A 23 -13.84 -13.34 -21.38
C ARG A 23 -12.69 -13.25 -22.36
N GLU A 24 -11.47 -13.31 -21.86
CA GLU A 24 -10.21 -13.15 -22.60
C GLU A 24 -9.20 -14.23 -22.17
N PRO A 25 -9.53 -15.53 -22.36
CA PRO A 25 -8.78 -16.67 -21.83
C PRO A 25 -7.30 -16.69 -22.27
N ASP A 26 -7.03 -16.25 -23.49
CA ASP A 26 -5.71 -16.32 -24.12
C ASP A 26 -4.85 -15.05 -23.86
N ALA A 27 -5.42 -13.99 -23.27
CA ALA A 27 -4.66 -12.81 -22.90
C ALA A 27 -3.65 -13.15 -21.79
N ILE A 28 -2.45 -12.55 -21.86
CA ILE A 28 -1.41 -12.78 -20.85
C ILE A 28 -1.80 -12.03 -19.58
N ALA A 29 -1.90 -12.77 -18.47
CA ALA A 29 -2.18 -12.23 -17.15
C ALA A 29 -0.91 -11.92 -16.38
N LEU A 30 0.07 -12.84 -16.41
CA LEU A 30 1.29 -12.79 -15.61
C LEU A 30 2.53 -13.06 -16.42
N VAL A 31 3.58 -12.28 -16.14
CA VAL A 31 4.93 -12.49 -16.66
C VAL A 31 5.91 -12.48 -15.49
N GLN A 32 6.81 -13.48 -15.43
CA GLN A 32 7.93 -13.54 -14.48
C GLN A 32 9.14 -14.19 -15.15
N GLY A 33 10.18 -13.43 -15.43
CA GLY A 33 11.30 -13.91 -16.23
C GLY A 33 10.82 -14.42 -17.59
N GLU A 34 11.11 -15.68 -17.90
CA GLU A 34 10.67 -16.33 -19.14
C GLU A 34 9.27 -16.96 -19.04
N GLN A 35 8.69 -17.03 -17.85
CA GLN A 35 7.37 -17.63 -17.67
C GLN A 35 6.27 -16.62 -18.02
N ARG A 36 5.30 -17.11 -18.76
CA ARG A 36 4.07 -16.36 -19.11
C ARG A 36 2.87 -17.22 -18.87
N LEU A 37 1.87 -16.68 -18.19
CA LEU A 37 0.59 -17.33 -17.99
C LEU A 37 -0.53 -16.49 -18.59
N THR A 38 -1.40 -17.15 -19.31
CA THR A 38 -2.67 -16.57 -19.73
C THR A 38 -3.63 -16.43 -18.54
N TYR A 39 -4.72 -15.67 -18.73
CA TYR A 39 -5.80 -15.61 -17.74
C TYR A 39 -6.43 -16.98 -17.49
N ALA A 40 -6.63 -17.79 -18.52
CA ALA A 40 -7.16 -19.16 -18.37
C ALA A 40 -6.23 -20.05 -17.54
N GLU A 41 -4.92 -20.02 -17.82
CA GLU A 41 -3.93 -20.82 -17.10
C GLU A 41 -3.79 -20.35 -15.64
N THR A 42 -3.77 -19.04 -15.43
CA THR A 42 -3.72 -18.45 -14.08
C THR A 42 -4.92 -18.86 -13.24
N TRP A 43 -6.12 -18.77 -13.82
CA TRP A 43 -7.36 -19.21 -13.15
C TRP A 43 -7.41 -20.73 -12.94
N GLN A 44 -6.92 -21.52 -13.88
CA GLN A 44 -6.85 -22.97 -13.72
C GLN A 44 -5.94 -23.37 -12.54
N ARG A 45 -4.75 -22.74 -12.42
CA ARG A 45 -3.85 -22.97 -11.28
C ARG A 45 -4.51 -22.55 -9.96
N ALA A 46 -5.16 -21.38 -9.90
CA ALA A 46 -5.90 -20.94 -8.72
C ALA A 46 -6.98 -21.93 -8.29
N ARG A 47 -7.76 -22.49 -9.25
CA ARG A 47 -8.79 -23.49 -8.95
C ARG A 47 -8.21 -24.83 -8.47
N ARG A 48 -7.02 -25.23 -8.92
CA ARG A 48 -6.32 -26.41 -8.41
C ARG A 48 -5.85 -26.21 -6.97
N THR A 49 -5.27 -25.04 -6.66
CA THR A 49 -4.95 -24.66 -5.29
C THR A 49 -6.19 -24.67 -4.41
N ALA A 50 -7.31 -24.12 -4.88
CA ALA A 50 -8.57 -24.12 -4.16
C ALA A 50 -9.08 -25.54 -3.89
N ALA A 51 -9.02 -26.44 -4.90
CA ALA A 51 -9.45 -27.84 -4.75
C ALA A 51 -8.62 -28.56 -3.66
N GLN A 52 -7.32 -28.36 -3.66
CA GLN A 52 -6.46 -28.95 -2.63
C GLN A 52 -6.74 -28.38 -1.23
N LEU A 53 -6.95 -27.06 -1.09
CA LEU A 53 -7.32 -26.44 0.19
C LEU A 53 -8.64 -27.03 0.74
N VAL A 54 -9.64 -27.21 -0.10
CA VAL A 54 -10.91 -27.83 0.27
C VAL A 54 -10.69 -29.32 0.67
N ALA A 55 -9.84 -30.05 -0.04
CA ALA A 55 -9.49 -31.43 0.29
C ALA A 55 -8.74 -31.53 1.64
N ASP A 56 -7.91 -30.56 1.96
CA ASP A 56 -7.17 -30.45 3.22
C ASP A 56 -8.05 -29.93 4.38
N GLY A 57 -9.33 -29.65 4.13
CA GLY A 57 -10.33 -29.33 5.15
C GLY A 57 -10.60 -27.85 5.36
N VAL A 58 -10.05 -26.95 4.55
CA VAL A 58 -10.36 -25.52 4.62
C VAL A 58 -11.83 -25.28 4.34
N GLN A 59 -12.50 -24.62 5.28
CA GLN A 59 -13.91 -24.25 5.17
C GLN A 59 -14.08 -22.80 4.74
N PRO A 60 -15.22 -22.42 4.15
CA PRO A 60 -15.53 -21.02 3.85
C PRO A 60 -15.43 -20.13 5.11
N GLY A 61 -14.61 -19.08 5.03
CA GLY A 61 -14.33 -18.18 6.13
C GLY A 61 -13.08 -18.54 6.95
N ASP A 62 -12.45 -19.67 6.72
CA ASP A 62 -11.16 -19.98 7.35
C ASP A 62 -10.06 -19.04 6.83
N ARG A 63 -9.18 -18.63 7.74
CA ARG A 63 -8.05 -17.77 7.41
C ARG A 63 -6.86 -18.62 6.98
N VAL A 64 -6.31 -18.28 5.83
CA VAL A 64 -5.11 -18.93 5.29
C VAL A 64 -4.01 -17.90 5.16
N ALA A 65 -2.93 -18.08 5.92
CA ALA A 65 -1.75 -17.21 5.85
C ALA A 65 -0.98 -17.47 4.56
N LEU A 66 -0.55 -16.39 3.89
CA LEU A 66 0.23 -16.44 2.66
C LEU A 66 1.51 -15.64 2.80
N LEU A 67 2.65 -16.33 2.85
CA LEU A 67 4.00 -15.78 3.03
C LEU A 67 4.83 -16.03 1.76
N ALA A 68 4.87 -15.07 0.86
CA ALA A 68 5.58 -15.19 -0.41
C ALA A 68 5.97 -13.82 -1.00
N PRO A 69 7.05 -13.74 -1.80
CA PRO A 69 7.39 -12.56 -2.60
C PRO A 69 6.42 -12.41 -3.80
N ASN A 70 6.68 -11.40 -4.65
CA ASN A 70 5.91 -11.16 -5.88
C ASN A 70 6.25 -12.21 -6.95
N VAL A 71 5.63 -13.37 -6.86
CA VAL A 71 5.80 -14.49 -7.80
C VAL A 71 4.45 -14.97 -8.34
N ILE A 72 4.46 -15.68 -9.44
CA ILE A 72 3.24 -16.27 -10.05
C ILE A 72 2.47 -17.09 -9.02
N GLU A 73 3.16 -17.85 -8.20
CA GLU A 73 2.57 -18.72 -7.18
C GLU A 73 1.88 -17.93 -6.07
N PHE A 74 2.33 -16.69 -5.75
CA PHE A 74 1.59 -15.80 -4.86
C PHE A 74 0.19 -15.52 -5.43
N VAL A 75 0.13 -15.12 -6.70
CA VAL A 75 -1.13 -14.73 -7.35
C VAL A 75 -2.08 -15.92 -7.45
N THR A 76 -1.58 -17.08 -7.87
CA THR A 76 -2.41 -18.30 -7.98
C THR A 76 -2.86 -18.82 -6.62
N SER A 77 -2.05 -18.68 -5.56
CA SER A 77 -2.44 -19.03 -4.19
C SER A 77 -3.44 -18.02 -3.61
N TYR A 78 -3.24 -16.73 -3.82
CA TYR A 78 -4.17 -15.68 -3.40
C TYR A 78 -5.58 -15.92 -3.92
N TYR A 79 -5.71 -16.08 -5.24
CA TYR A 79 -7.01 -16.38 -5.85
C TYR A 79 -7.48 -17.81 -5.55
N GLY A 80 -6.58 -18.74 -5.29
CA GLY A 80 -6.91 -20.10 -4.85
C GLY A 80 -7.58 -20.13 -3.48
N ILE A 81 -7.04 -19.38 -2.51
CA ILE A 81 -7.65 -19.23 -1.17
C ILE A 81 -9.06 -18.62 -1.30
N LEU A 82 -9.18 -17.54 -2.07
CA LEU A 82 -10.47 -16.89 -2.32
C LEU A 82 -11.47 -17.80 -3.04
N ALA A 83 -10.99 -18.60 -4.00
CA ALA A 83 -11.83 -19.56 -4.72
C ALA A 83 -12.28 -20.73 -3.85
N ALA A 84 -11.51 -21.11 -2.83
CA ALA A 84 -11.92 -22.07 -1.79
C ALA A 84 -12.93 -21.47 -0.77
N GLY A 85 -13.20 -20.15 -0.85
CA GLY A 85 -14.03 -19.42 0.10
C GLY A 85 -13.27 -18.98 1.36
N GLY A 86 -11.96 -19.18 1.39
CA GLY A 86 -11.09 -18.77 2.50
C GLY A 86 -10.83 -17.27 2.54
N VAL A 87 -10.28 -16.81 3.65
CA VAL A 87 -9.83 -15.44 3.91
C VAL A 87 -8.31 -15.38 3.84
N VAL A 88 -7.77 -14.54 2.97
CA VAL A 88 -6.30 -14.41 2.83
C VAL A 88 -5.74 -13.58 3.98
N VAL A 89 -4.65 -14.04 4.57
CA VAL A 89 -3.84 -13.30 5.55
C VAL A 89 -2.44 -13.11 4.96
N PRO A 90 -2.18 -12.02 4.23
CA PRO A 90 -0.86 -11.81 3.63
C PRO A 90 0.16 -11.49 4.72
N ILE A 91 1.28 -12.19 4.71
CA ILE A 91 2.37 -12.01 5.68
C ILE A 91 3.55 -11.33 4.95
N PRO A 92 4.05 -10.18 5.45
CA PRO A 92 5.22 -9.53 4.89
C PRO A 92 6.47 -10.40 4.93
N THR A 93 7.19 -10.49 3.80
CA THR A 93 8.33 -11.39 3.63
C THR A 93 9.57 -11.02 4.44
N LEU A 94 9.66 -9.79 4.94
CA LEU A 94 10.77 -9.34 5.79
C LEU A 94 10.58 -9.71 7.27
N LEU A 95 9.39 -10.18 7.66
CA LEU A 95 9.13 -10.59 9.05
C LEU A 95 9.91 -11.86 9.41
N GLN A 96 10.45 -11.85 10.62
CA GLN A 96 11.07 -13.04 11.19
C GLN A 96 9.99 -14.03 11.65
N GLY A 97 10.34 -15.31 11.76
CA GLY A 97 9.39 -16.36 12.09
C GLY A 97 8.56 -16.13 13.37
N ARG A 98 9.09 -15.40 14.38
CA ARG A 98 8.32 -15.03 15.60
C ARG A 98 7.24 -13.98 15.28
N GLU A 99 7.55 -13.03 14.45
CA GLU A 99 6.60 -11.98 14.03
C GLU A 99 5.53 -12.57 13.12
N ALA A 100 5.93 -13.43 12.17
CA ALA A 100 4.99 -14.16 11.32
C ALA A 100 4.05 -15.05 12.15
N ALA A 101 4.57 -15.77 13.17
CA ALA A 101 3.78 -16.57 14.09
C ALA A 101 2.73 -15.72 14.84
N TYR A 102 3.11 -14.50 15.28
CA TYR A 102 2.18 -13.60 15.93
C TYR A 102 1.00 -13.23 15.01
N LEU A 103 1.25 -12.96 13.72
CA LEU A 103 0.18 -12.64 12.78
C LEU A 103 -0.73 -13.85 12.50
N ILE A 104 -0.14 -15.04 12.36
CA ILE A 104 -0.84 -16.30 12.14
C ILE A 104 -1.77 -16.61 13.33
N ASP A 105 -1.26 -16.53 14.56
CA ASP A 105 -2.04 -16.76 15.78
C ASP A 105 -3.13 -15.69 15.96
N THR A 106 -2.79 -14.41 15.74
CA THR A 106 -3.76 -13.31 15.89
C THR A 106 -4.90 -13.41 14.89
N ALA A 107 -4.61 -13.84 13.65
CA ALA A 107 -5.62 -14.08 12.62
C ALA A 107 -6.38 -15.40 12.86
N GLU A 108 -5.93 -16.25 13.79
CA GLU A 108 -6.44 -17.62 13.94
C GLU A 108 -6.39 -18.38 12.61
N ALA A 109 -5.27 -18.25 11.88
CA ALA A 109 -5.12 -18.89 10.58
C ALA A 109 -5.02 -20.41 10.74
N SER A 110 -5.74 -21.14 9.90
CA SER A 110 -5.79 -22.60 9.91
C SER A 110 -4.65 -23.26 9.12
N HIS A 111 -4.07 -22.53 8.17
CA HIS A 111 -3.00 -23.01 7.28
C HIS A 111 -1.99 -21.90 7.00
N LEU A 112 -0.74 -22.28 6.70
CA LEU A 112 0.31 -21.40 6.20
C LEU A 112 0.79 -21.87 4.83
N MET A 113 0.52 -21.08 3.81
CA MET A 113 1.10 -21.24 2.48
C MET A 113 2.34 -20.38 2.35
N TYR A 114 3.46 -20.94 1.89
CA TYR A 114 4.71 -20.20 1.81
C TYR A 114 5.51 -20.52 0.54
N HIS A 115 6.31 -19.55 0.08
CA HIS A 115 7.28 -19.75 -0.99
C HIS A 115 8.64 -20.20 -0.41
N PRO A 116 9.39 -21.11 -1.07
CA PRO A 116 10.69 -21.61 -0.58
C PRO A 116 11.72 -20.52 -0.24
N ALA A 117 11.70 -19.37 -0.93
CA ALA A 117 12.58 -18.25 -0.63
C ALA A 117 12.45 -17.69 0.81
N VAL A 118 11.35 -17.98 1.50
CA VAL A 118 11.07 -17.54 2.88
C VAL A 118 10.84 -18.73 3.83
N ALA A 119 11.28 -19.93 3.44
CA ALA A 119 11.04 -21.18 4.18
C ALA A 119 11.56 -21.13 5.63
N ALA A 120 12.66 -20.44 5.91
CA ALA A 120 13.20 -20.33 7.27
C ALA A 120 12.22 -19.63 8.24
N ALA A 121 11.62 -18.53 7.80
CA ALA A 121 10.61 -17.80 8.57
C ALA A 121 9.33 -18.64 8.71
N ALA A 122 8.88 -19.27 7.62
CA ALA A 122 7.69 -20.12 7.59
C ALA A 122 7.81 -21.33 8.53
N THR A 123 8.92 -22.08 8.45
CA THR A 123 9.17 -23.23 9.33
C THR A 123 9.19 -22.84 10.80
N LYS A 124 9.86 -21.71 11.12
CA LYS A 124 9.91 -21.21 12.50
C LYS A 124 8.52 -20.78 12.98
N ALA A 125 7.75 -20.10 12.16
CA ALA A 125 6.39 -19.66 12.50
C ALA A 125 5.48 -20.87 12.73
N ALA A 126 5.48 -21.86 11.83
CA ALA A 126 4.70 -23.09 11.95
C ALA A 126 5.09 -23.91 13.17
N GLY A 127 6.38 -23.99 13.52
CA GLY A 127 6.82 -24.66 14.74
C GLY A 127 6.33 -24.00 16.03
N MET A 128 5.96 -22.71 15.98
CA MET A 128 5.38 -21.98 17.13
C MET A 128 3.86 -22.08 17.18
N THR A 129 3.18 -22.08 16.04
CA THR A 129 1.72 -22.02 15.94
C THR A 129 1.07 -23.39 15.77
N GLY A 130 1.83 -24.38 15.27
CA GLY A 130 1.32 -25.72 14.98
C GLY A 130 0.47 -25.82 13.71
N VAL A 131 0.35 -24.76 12.92
CA VAL A 131 -0.43 -24.78 11.67
C VAL A 131 0.25 -25.63 10.58
N PRO A 132 -0.51 -26.40 9.76
CA PRO A 132 0.03 -27.10 8.61
C PRO A 132 0.60 -26.11 7.59
N THR A 133 1.71 -26.51 6.95
CA THR A 133 2.45 -25.68 6.01
C THR A 133 2.43 -26.26 4.60
N HIS A 134 2.34 -25.41 3.59
CA HIS A 134 2.26 -25.80 2.19
C HIS A 134 3.21 -24.95 1.35
N ASP A 135 4.11 -25.64 0.60
CA ASP A 135 4.97 -25.00 -0.40
C ASP A 135 4.12 -24.65 -1.64
N ILE A 136 3.95 -23.36 -1.91
CA ILE A 136 3.08 -22.87 -2.99
C ILE A 136 3.58 -23.24 -4.39
N THR A 137 4.86 -23.62 -4.53
CA THR A 137 5.42 -24.00 -5.84
C THR A 137 4.98 -25.38 -6.30
N THR A 138 4.54 -26.23 -5.36
CA THR A 138 4.10 -27.60 -5.63
C THR A 138 2.67 -27.89 -5.18
N TYR A 139 2.11 -27.03 -4.33
CA TYR A 139 0.80 -27.26 -3.73
C TYR A 139 -0.34 -27.18 -4.75
N GLY A 140 -1.14 -28.23 -4.81
CA GLY A 140 -2.32 -28.32 -5.67
C GLY A 140 -2.00 -28.57 -7.15
N THR A 141 -0.74 -28.74 -7.57
CA THR A 141 -0.36 -28.89 -8.99
C THR A 141 -1.05 -30.06 -9.67
N ASP A 142 -1.27 -31.17 -8.94
CA ASP A 142 -1.88 -32.41 -9.44
C ASP A 142 -3.38 -32.51 -9.12
N ALA A 143 -3.94 -31.51 -8.41
CA ALA A 143 -5.35 -31.53 -8.05
C ALA A 143 -6.24 -31.25 -9.28
N GLU A 144 -7.39 -31.93 -9.36
CA GLU A 144 -8.42 -31.57 -10.32
C GLU A 144 -9.02 -30.20 -9.94
N PRO A 145 -9.06 -29.23 -10.87
CA PRO A 145 -9.50 -27.89 -10.53
C PRO A 145 -10.98 -27.85 -10.15
N LEU A 146 -11.35 -27.06 -9.17
CA LEU A 146 -12.78 -26.81 -8.87
C LEU A 146 -13.50 -26.35 -10.13
N THR A 147 -14.75 -26.80 -10.32
CA THR A 147 -15.57 -26.35 -11.46
C THR A 147 -15.82 -24.85 -11.41
N THR A 148 -16.05 -24.33 -10.19
CA THR A 148 -16.25 -22.90 -9.92
C THR A 148 -15.71 -22.58 -8.53
N PHE A 149 -15.68 -21.30 -8.18
CA PHE A 149 -15.31 -20.88 -6.82
C PHE A 149 -16.48 -20.99 -5.83
N VAL A 150 -16.16 -21.09 -4.55
CA VAL A 150 -17.14 -21.09 -3.45
C VAL A 150 -17.76 -19.69 -3.33
N THR A 151 -19.07 -19.63 -3.28
CA THR A 151 -19.79 -18.35 -3.15
C THR A 151 -19.63 -17.75 -1.76
N ARG A 152 -19.55 -16.41 -1.70
CA ARG A 152 -19.47 -15.64 -0.47
C ARG A 152 -20.53 -14.54 -0.46
N GLU A 153 -20.90 -14.05 0.72
CA GLU A 153 -21.70 -12.84 0.83
C GLU A 153 -20.80 -11.58 0.66
N PRO A 154 -21.36 -10.48 0.16
CA PRO A 154 -20.56 -9.26 -0.11
C PRO A 154 -19.80 -8.74 1.10
N LEU A 155 -20.37 -8.85 2.30
CA LEU A 155 -19.78 -8.36 3.55
C LEU A 155 -18.94 -9.39 4.29
N ASP A 156 -18.80 -10.61 3.75
CA ASP A 156 -17.87 -11.59 4.30
C ASP A 156 -16.42 -11.09 4.18
N PRO A 157 -15.55 -11.39 5.15
CA PRO A 157 -14.11 -11.13 5.05
C PRO A 157 -13.50 -11.82 3.83
N ALA A 158 -12.69 -11.09 3.08
CA ALA A 158 -11.90 -11.62 1.96
C ALA A 158 -10.40 -11.60 2.28
N VAL A 159 -9.91 -10.52 2.89
CA VAL A 159 -8.51 -10.35 3.26
C VAL A 159 -8.40 -9.68 4.62
N ILE A 160 -7.44 -10.11 5.44
CA ILE A 160 -7.07 -9.42 6.69
C ILE A 160 -5.65 -8.90 6.56
N PHE A 161 -5.49 -7.57 6.43
CA PHE A 161 -4.19 -6.92 6.41
C PHE A 161 -3.76 -6.48 7.80
N PHE A 162 -2.57 -6.87 8.22
CA PHE A 162 -2.01 -6.38 9.47
C PHE A 162 -1.32 -5.03 9.29
N THR A 163 -1.77 -4.03 10.03
CA THR A 163 -1.23 -2.67 10.04
C THR A 163 -0.50 -2.39 11.34
N SER A 164 0.59 -1.60 11.26
CA SER A 164 1.32 -1.15 12.44
C SER A 164 0.49 -0.10 13.18
N GLY A 165 -0.29 -0.54 14.17
CA GLY A 165 -1.09 0.34 15.01
C GLY A 165 -0.24 1.29 15.88
N THR A 166 -0.88 2.33 16.43
CA THR A 166 -0.27 3.31 17.35
C THR A 166 0.25 2.66 18.64
N THR A 167 -0.31 1.52 19.06
CA THR A 167 0.02 0.79 20.30
C THR A 167 1.22 -0.15 20.18
N GLY A 168 1.86 -0.24 19.01
CA GLY A 168 3.05 -1.06 18.79
C GLY A 168 2.78 -2.52 18.37
N ARG A 169 1.58 -3.04 18.54
CA ARG A 169 1.20 -4.37 18.04
C ARG A 169 0.37 -4.23 16.75
N PRO A 170 0.65 -5.02 15.69
CA PRO A 170 -0.15 -5.00 14.47
C PRO A 170 -1.61 -5.33 14.73
N LYS A 171 -2.53 -4.57 14.07
CA LYS A 171 -3.98 -4.82 14.09
C LYS A 171 -4.41 -5.37 12.74
N GLY A 172 -5.26 -6.40 12.71
CA GLY A 172 -5.77 -7.00 11.47
C GLY A 172 -6.98 -6.24 10.92
N ALA A 173 -6.80 -5.43 9.89
CA ALA A 173 -7.90 -4.75 9.21
C ALA A 173 -8.67 -5.73 8.31
N ILE A 174 -9.96 -5.88 8.53
CA ILE A 174 -10.84 -6.79 7.78
C ILE A 174 -11.35 -6.08 6.53
N LEU A 175 -10.93 -6.54 5.36
CA LEU A 175 -11.48 -6.10 4.08
C LEU A 175 -12.44 -7.16 3.54
N THR A 176 -13.65 -6.72 3.25
CA THR A 176 -14.71 -7.59 2.73
C THR A 176 -14.58 -7.81 1.22
N HIS A 177 -15.29 -8.80 0.69
CA HIS A 177 -15.41 -8.98 -0.75
C HIS A 177 -15.95 -7.73 -1.44
N LEU A 178 -16.95 -7.06 -0.85
CA LEU A 178 -17.49 -5.80 -1.36
C LEU A 178 -16.42 -4.71 -1.42
N ASN A 179 -15.69 -4.49 -0.33
CA ASN A 179 -14.64 -3.48 -0.27
C ASN A 179 -13.65 -3.63 -1.44
N LEU A 180 -13.10 -4.83 -1.59
CA LEU A 180 -12.02 -5.08 -2.54
C LEU A 180 -12.51 -5.16 -3.99
N VAL A 181 -13.67 -5.75 -4.26
CA VAL A 181 -14.24 -5.80 -5.62
C VAL A 181 -14.64 -4.41 -6.09
N MET A 182 -15.26 -3.60 -5.21
CA MET A 182 -15.63 -2.22 -5.56
C MET A 182 -14.40 -1.35 -5.75
N ASN A 183 -13.43 -1.42 -4.83
CA ASN A 183 -12.20 -0.65 -4.97
C ASN A 183 -11.42 -1.01 -6.23
N ALA A 184 -11.27 -2.30 -6.56
CA ALA A 184 -10.66 -2.76 -7.80
C ALA A 184 -11.43 -2.27 -9.04
N THR A 185 -12.78 -2.30 -9.00
CA THR A 185 -13.61 -1.84 -10.12
C THR A 185 -13.52 -0.33 -10.31
N VAL A 186 -13.62 0.43 -9.23
CA VAL A 186 -13.48 1.89 -9.29
C VAL A 186 -12.08 2.29 -9.76
N SER A 187 -11.02 1.69 -9.20
CA SER A 187 -9.65 1.97 -9.64
C SER A 187 -9.39 1.57 -11.11
N ALA A 188 -10.09 0.56 -11.62
CA ALA A 188 -9.93 0.12 -13.01
C ALA A 188 -10.67 0.98 -14.03
N PHE A 189 -11.81 1.59 -13.66
CA PHE A 189 -12.73 2.21 -14.63
C PHE A 189 -13.09 3.65 -14.34
N ASP A 190 -12.82 4.17 -13.13
CA ASP A 190 -13.09 5.54 -12.75
C ASP A 190 -11.82 6.40 -12.74
N GLY A 191 -11.99 7.73 -12.80
CA GLY A 191 -10.86 8.65 -12.84
C GLY A 191 -9.99 8.42 -14.09
N ASN A 192 -8.71 8.10 -13.87
CA ASN A 192 -7.79 7.78 -14.97
C ASN A 192 -7.95 6.31 -15.42
N GLY A 193 -8.42 5.44 -14.51
CA GLY A 193 -8.63 4.03 -14.78
C GLY A 193 -7.35 3.26 -15.11
N VAL A 194 -7.53 2.07 -15.70
CA VAL A 194 -6.45 1.25 -16.27
C VAL A 194 -6.67 1.20 -17.78
N PRO A 195 -5.80 1.74 -18.62
CA PRO A 195 -5.98 1.74 -20.08
C PRO A 195 -6.07 0.30 -20.64
N PRO A 196 -6.83 0.08 -21.73
CA PRO A 196 -6.83 -1.21 -22.41
C PRO A 196 -5.44 -1.58 -22.94
N GLY A 197 -5.03 -2.85 -22.75
CA GLY A 197 -3.72 -3.32 -23.19
C GLY A 197 -2.57 -2.94 -22.26
N THR A 198 -2.86 -2.41 -21.07
CA THR A 198 -1.86 -2.07 -20.07
C THR A 198 -0.97 -3.27 -19.73
N ILE A 199 0.35 -3.02 -19.76
CA ILE A 199 1.36 -3.90 -19.20
C ILE A 199 1.95 -3.18 -17.98
N ALA A 200 1.63 -3.68 -16.77
CA ALA A 200 2.00 -3.03 -15.52
C ALA A 200 3.22 -3.72 -14.87
N LEU A 201 4.15 -2.93 -14.31
CA LEU A 201 5.23 -3.48 -13.49
C LEU A 201 4.70 -3.83 -12.10
N GLY A 202 4.80 -5.10 -11.73
CA GLY A 202 4.42 -5.63 -10.42
C GLY A 202 5.56 -5.54 -9.40
N CYS A 203 6.05 -4.34 -9.11
CA CYS A 203 7.15 -4.08 -8.18
C CYS A 203 6.68 -3.82 -6.75
N LEU A 204 5.45 -3.35 -6.56
CA LEU A 204 4.86 -3.19 -5.22
C LEU A 204 4.60 -4.54 -4.57
N PRO A 205 4.92 -4.70 -3.26
CA PRO A 205 4.67 -5.96 -2.57
C PRO A 205 3.20 -6.39 -2.62
N LEU A 206 2.91 -7.60 -3.11
CA LEU A 206 1.55 -8.15 -3.18
C LEU A 206 1.00 -8.54 -1.80
N PHE A 207 1.85 -8.67 -0.79
CA PHE A 207 1.41 -8.82 0.60
C PHE A 207 0.92 -7.49 1.22
N HIS A 208 1.06 -6.36 0.52
CA HIS A 208 0.57 -5.05 0.93
C HIS A 208 -0.65 -4.66 0.10
N VAL A 209 -1.63 -4.01 0.74
CA VAL A 209 -2.90 -3.64 0.10
C VAL A 209 -2.73 -2.84 -1.19
N PHE A 210 -1.73 -1.94 -1.29
CA PHE A 210 -1.48 -1.14 -2.48
C PHE A 210 -1.11 -2.02 -3.68
N GLY A 211 -0.11 -2.90 -3.53
CA GLY A 211 0.27 -3.83 -4.61
C GLY A 211 -0.85 -4.81 -4.94
N GLN A 212 -1.56 -5.33 -3.93
CA GLN A 212 -2.61 -6.31 -4.13
C GLN A 212 -3.88 -5.72 -4.75
N SER A 213 -4.35 -4.54 -4.30
CA SER A 213 -5.59 -3.96 -4.83
C SER A 213 -5.37 -3.16 -6.10
N VAL A 214 -4.37 -2.27 -6.13
CA VAL A 214 -4.20 -1.35 -7.28
C VAL A 214 -3.43 -2.02 -8.42
N SER A 215 -2.30 -2.70 -8.15
CA SER A 215 -1.56 -3.34 -9.23
C SER A 215 -2.20 -4.66 -9.69
N LEU A 216 -2.57 -5.55 -8.76
CA LEU A 216 -3.09 -6.88 -9.11
C LEU A 216 -4.60 -6.85 -9.39
N ASN A 217 -5.43 -6.50 -8.40
CA ASN A 217 -6.90 -6.65 -8.55
C ASN A 217 -7.47 -5.65 -9.57
N ALA A 218 -7.07 -4.37 -9.55
CA ALA A 218 -7.56 -3.39 -10.52
C ALA A 218 -7.00 -3.68 -11.93
N GLY A 219 -5.73 -4.06 -12.05
CA GLY A 219 -5.15 -4.51 -13.32
C GLY A 219 -5.93 -5.70 -13.90
N PHE A 220 -6.18 -6.75 -13.13
CA PHE A 220 -6.94 -7.92 -13.57
C PHE A 220 -8.40 -7.59 -13.87
N ARG A 221 -9.02 -6.66 -13.16
CA ARG A 221 -10.39 -6.22 -13.44
C ARG A 221 -10.51 -5.60 -14.84
N HIS A 222 -9.42 -5.05 -15.39
CA HIS A 222 -9.35 -4.50 -16.74
C HIS A 222 -8.48 -5.34 -17.71
N THR A 223 -8.20 -6.60 -17.38
CA THR A 223 -7.44 -7.54 -18.24
C THR A 223 -6.01 -7.07 -18.57
N ALA A 224 -5.35 -6.37 -17.63
CA ALA A 224 -3.96 -5.95 -17.78
C ALA A 224 -2.99 -7.13 -17.60
N THR A 225 -1.81 -7.04 -18.21
CA THR A 225 -0.69 -7.94 -17.92
C THR A 225 0.12 -7.41 -16.75
N LEU A 226 0.38 -8.24 -15.73
CA LEU A 226 1.24 -7.89 -14.61
C LEU A 226 2.61 -8.58 -14.75
N VAL A 227 3.66 -7.78 -14.91
CA VAL A 227 5.05 -8.23 -14.99
C VAL A 227 5.64 -8.21 -13.60
N LEU A 228 5.85 -9.40 -13.01
CA LEU A 228 6.25 -9.53 -11.62
C LEU A 228 7.76 -9.35 -11.44
N GLN A 229 8.12 -8.49 -10.49
CA GLN A 229 9.47 -8.38 -9.95
C GLN A 229 9.44 -8.87 -8.49
N PRO A 230 10.10 -10.00 -8.14
CA PRO A 230 10.02 -10.61 -6.82
C PRO A 230 10.50 -9.71 -5.67
N ARG A 231 11.51 -8.91 -5.96
CA ARG A 231 12.06 -7.87 -5.10
C ARG A 231 12.42 -6.67 -5.96
N PHE A 232 12.01 -5.48 -5.56
CA PHE A 232 12.34 -4.27 -6.30
C PHE A 232 13.84 -4.02 -6.32
N ASP A 233 14.38 -3.90 -7.53
CA ASP A 233 15.69 -3.39 -7.87
C ASP A 233 15.51 -2.43 -9.05
N ALA A 234 15.96 -1.21 -8.91
CA ALA A 234 15.65 -0.15 -9.87
C ALA A 234 16.31 -0.37 -11.25
N ARG A 235 17.55 -0.91 -11.28
CA ARG A 235 18.23 -1.23 -12.54
C ARG A 235 17.51 -2.36 -13.27
N GLU A 236 17.25 -3.47 -12.55
CA GLU A 236 16.48 -4.59 -13.11
C GLU A 236 15.09 -4.14 -13.58
N ALA A 237 14.44 -3.23 -12.84
CA ALA A 237 13.16 -2.66 -13.23
C ALA A 237 13.22 -1.92 -14.57
N LEU A 238 14.26 -1.11 -14.83
CA LEU A 238 14.47 -0.46 -16.14
C LEU A 238 14.66 -1.51 -17.26
N GLU A 239 15.43 -2.57 -17.01
CA GLU A 239 15.66 -3.66 -17.97
C GLU A 239 14.35 -4.43 -18.26
N ILE A 240 13.56 -4.74 -17.22
CA ILE A 240 12.27 -5.42 -17.33
C ILE A 240 11.28 -4.55 -18.10
N MET A 241 11.17 -3.27 -17.74
CA MET A 241 10.22 -2.35 -18.39
C MET A 241 10.49 -2.23 -19.89
N ASN A 242 11.76 -2.14 -20.29
CA ASN A 242 12.14 -2.10 -21.71
C ASN A 242 11.87 -3.44 -22.43
N ARG A 243 12.22 -4.56 -21.80
CA ARG A 243 12.09 -5.90 -22.39
C ARG A 243 10.63 -6.30 -22.61
N GLU A 244 9.78 -6.02 -21.63
CA GLU A 244 8.38 -6.43 -21.63
C GLU A 244 7.44 -5.34 -22.19
N GLY A 245 7.96 -4.16 -22.53
CA GLY A 245 7.13 -3.05 -23.02
C GLY A 245 6.14 -2.54 -21.98
N VAL A 246 6.59 -2.39 -20.72
CA VAL A 246 5.74 -1.92 -19.62
C VAL A 246 5.26 -0.50 -19.92
N THR A 247 3.94 -0.29 -19.79
CA THR A 247 3.28 1.00 -20.05
C THR A 247 2.85 1.70 -18.77
N MET A 248 2.74 0.96 -17.64
CA MET A 248 2.26 1.52 -16.38
C MET A 248 3.11 1.08 -15.19
N ILE A 249 3.37 2.01 -14.27
CA ILE A 249 3.99 1.72 -12.99
C ILE A 249 3.17 2.28 -11.82
N CYS A 250 2.92 1.43 -10.82
CA CYS A 250 2.45 1.87 -9.51
C CYS A 250 3.62 1.73 -8.52
N ALA A 251 4.01 2.81 -7.86
CA ALA A 251 5.18 2.81 -6.99
C ALA A 251 5.03 3.73 -5.77
N VAL A 252 5.89 3.56 -4.78
CA VAL A 252 6.05 4.48 -3.65
C VAL A 252 7.16 5.49 -3.94
N PRO A 253 7.21 6.66 -3.27
CA PRO A 253 8.19 7.71 -3.54
C PRO A 253 9.65 7.25 -3.58
N THR A 254 10.05 6.35 -2.67
CA THR A 254 11.42 5.80 -2.64
C THR A 254 11.78 5.01 -3.90
N MET A 255 10.81 4.33 -4.53
CA MET A 255 11.05 3.62 -5.80
C MET A 255 11.26 4.61 -6.95
N TYR A 256 10.51 5.72 -7.00
CA TYR A 256 10.71 6.80 -7.98
C TYR A 256 12.10 7.43 -7.85
N ILE A 257 12.56 7.71 -6.64
CA ILE A 257 13.92 8.21 -6.37
C ILE A 257 14.96 7.21 -6.88
N GLN A 258 14.82 5.93 -6.56
CA GLN A 258 15.76 4.89 -7.00
C GLN A 258 15.75 4.70 -8.53
N LEU A 259 14.61 4.81 -9.20
CA LEU A 259 14.53 4.77 -10.67
C LEU A 259 15.25 5.95 -11.31
N LEU A 260 15.11 7.15 -10.77
CA LEU A 260 15.85 8.33 -11.23
C LEU A 260 17.35 8.17 -11.09
N ALA A 261 17.82 7.65 -9.96
CA ALA A 261 19.22 7.33 -9.72
C ALA A 261 19.71 6.25 -10.72
N ALA A 262 18.94 5.17 -10.88
CA ALA A 262 19.30 4.09 -11.80
C ALA A 262 19.41 4.55 -13.27
N VAL A 263 18.55 5.49 -13.72
CA VAL A 263 18.68 6.08 -15.06
C VAL A 263 19.98 6.87 -15.19
N ALA A 264 20.34 7.66 -14.17
CA ALA A 264 21.57 8.44 -14.19
C ALA A 264 22.84 7.57 -14.17
N GLU A 265 22.83 6.49 -13.38
CA GLU A 265 23.96 5.56 -13.23
C GLU A 265 24.12 4.60 -14.43
N ASN A 266 23.07 4.36 -15.20
CA ASN A 266 23.07 3.38 -16.28
C ASN A 266 22.65 4.02 -17.63
N PRO A 267 23.42 4.95 -18.20
CA PRO A 267 23.07 5.67 -19.42
C PRO A 267 22.92 4.78 -20.66
N ASP A 268 23.43 3.56 -20.62
CA ASP A 268 23.30 2.57 -21.70
C ASP A 268 21.92 1.87 -21.69
N ILE A 269 21.15 1.96 -20.61
CA ILE A 269 19.79 1.42 -20.54
C ILE A 269 18.82 2.54 -21.02
N PRO A 270 18.03 2.29 -22.07
CA PRO A 270 17.03 3.27 -22.52
C PRO A 270 16.04 3.61 -21.41
N VAL A 271 15.59 4.87 -21.36
CA VAL A 271 14.49 5.24 -20.47
C VAL A 271 13.20 4.58 -20.97
N PRO A 272 12.49 3.79 -20.15
CA PRO A 272 11.27 3.12 -20.55
C PRO A 272 10.16 4.12 -20.96
N GLN A 273 9.35 3.72 -21.93
CA GLN A 273 8.21 4.51 -22.41
C GLN A 273 6.96 4.18 -21.57
N LEU A 274 6.70 4.98 -20.56
CA LEU A 274 5.51 4.83 -19.72
C LEU A 274 4.36 5.70 -20.25
N GLU A 275 3.15 5.17 -20.22
CA GLU A 275 1.92 5.90 -20.51
C GLU A 275 1.32 6.50 -19.25
N ASP A 276 1.49 5.82 -18.10
CA ASP A 276 0.96 6.25 -16.82
C ASP A 276 1.87 5.83 -15.64
N ALA A 277 1.87 6.65 -14.61
CA ALA A 277 2.56 6.38 -13.36
C ALA A 277 1.69 6.78 -12.16
N VAL A 278 1.55 5.89 -11.18
CA VAL A 278 0.73 6.11 -9.99
C VAL A 278 1.60 6.09 -8.74
N SER A 279 1.57 7.17 -7.97
CA SER A 279 2.26 7.26 -6.68
C SER A 279 1.27 7.21 -5.53
N GLY A 280 1.61 6.43 -4.51
CA GLY A 280 0.78 6.33 -3.31
C GLY A 280 1.53 5.75 -2.11
N GLY A 281 0.80 5.66 -0.99
CA GLY A 281 1.32 5.05 0.23
C GLY A 281 2.21 5.95 1.09
N ALA A 282 2.86 6.95 0.51
CA ALA A 282 3.58 8.04 1.17
C ALA A 282 3.48 9.28 0.29
N SER A 283 3.81 10.45 0.85
CA SER A 283 3.83 11.69 0.07
C SER A 283 4.99 11.71 -0.90
N LEU A 284 4.72 12.08 -2.14
CA LEU A 284 5.75 12.28 -3.16
C LEU A 284 6.23 13.73 -3.10
N PRO A 285 7.53 14.00 -2.84
CA PRO A 285 8.06 15.35 -2.92
C PRO A 285 7.89 15.92 -4.34
N VAL A 286 7.42 17.16 -4.43
CA VAL A 286 7.16 17.82 -5.72
C VAL A 286 8.40 17.83 -6.61
N ALA A 287 9.59 18.05 -6.04
CA ALA A 287 10.84 18.01 -6.78
C ALA A 287 11.14 16.63 -7.41
N VAL A 288 10.77 15.54 -6.74
CA VAL A 288 10.92 14.16 -7.27
C VAL A 288 9.91 13.94 -8.40
N LEU A 289 8.65 14.35 -8.20
CA LEU A 289 7.60 14.28 -9.22
C LEU A 289 8.04 14.99 -10.50
N GLU A 290 8.44 16.26 -10.42
CA GLU A 290 8.88 17.06 -11.58
C GLU A 290 10.07 16.44 -12.31
N ARG A 291 11.06 15.94 -11.57
CA ARG A 291 12.22 15.25 -12.16
C ARG A 291 11.83 13.97 -12.88
N PHE A 292 10.93 13.17 -12.28
CA PHE A 292 10.48 11.92 -12.88
C PHE A 292 9.68 12.18 -14.16
N GLU A 293 8.71 13.11 -14.10
CA GLU A 293 7.93 13.50 -15.29
C GLU A 293 8.81 14.01 -16.44
N ALA A 294 9.83 14.80 -16.13
CA ALA A 294 10.80 15.28 -17.12
C ALA A 294 11.66 14.15 -17.70
N THR A 295 12.07 13.18 -16.89
CA THR A 295 12.96 12.07 -17.29
C THR A 295 12.21 11.01 -18.11
N PHE A 296 11.02 10.60 -17.64
CA PHE A 296 10.24 9.51 -18.26
C PHE A 296 9.18 10.02 -19.25
N SER A 297 9.01 11.33 -19.38
CA SER A 297 8.01 11.96 -20.26
C SER A 297 6.58 11.48 -20.00
N THR A 298 6.27 11.17 -18.74
CA THR A 298 4.94 10.69 -18.30
C THR A 298 4.50 11.43 -17.05
N LYS A 299 3.18 11.48 -16.81
CA LYS A 299 2.60 12.09 -15.63
C LYS A 299 2.58 11.13 -14.46
N ILE A 300 2.74 11.66 -13.23
CA ILE A 300 2.49 10.92 -12.01
C ILE A 300 1.15 11.34 -11.41
N HIS A 301 0.25 10.38 -11.27
CA HIS A 301 -1.01 10.57 -10.58
C HIS A 301 -0.86 10.12 -9.11
N GLU A 302 -0.86 11.09 -8.19
CA GLU A 302 -0.83 10.78 -6.77
C GLU A 302 -2.21 10.33 -6.32
N GLY A 303 -2.25 9.22 -5.55
CA GLY A 303 -3.43 8.72 -4.88
C GLY A 303 -3.21 8.58 -3.38
N TYR A 304 -4.30 8.63 -2.61
CA TYR A 304 -4.25 8.47 -1.17
C TYR A 304 -5.23 7.41 -0.69
N GLY A 305 -4.80 6.76 0.40
CA GLY A 305 -5.58 5.79 1.13
C GLY A 305 -4.76 4.99 2.12
N LEU A 306 -5.45 4.11 2.83
CA LEU A 306 -4.93 3.30 3.92
C LEU A 306 -5.29 1.83 3.70
N SER A 307 -4.70 0.94 4.49
CA SER A 307 -5.15 -0.47 4.49
C SER A 307 -6.63 -0.58 4.86
N GLU A 308 -7.08 0.26 5.79
CA GLU A 308 -8.45 0.37 6.25
C GLU A 308 -9.42 0.94 5.21
N THR A 309 -8.91 1.36 4.03
CA THR A 309 -9.73 1.91 2.94
C THR A 309 -9.54 1.18 1.59
N SER A 310 -8.96 -0.01 1.56
CA SER A 310 -8.98 -1.03 0.46
C SER A 310 -8.14 -0.83 -0.81
N PRO A 311 -7.14 0.02 -1.00
CA PRO A 311 -6.73 1.16 -0.21
C PRO A 311 -7.27 2.50 -0.72
N SER A 312 -7.60 2.63 -2.02
CA SER A 312 -7.72 3.91 -2.75
C SER A 312 -9.02 4.63 -2.41
N ILE A 313 -8.90 5.89 -2.00
CA ILE A 313 -10.05 6.77 -1.74
C ILE A 313 -9.98 8.08 -2.52
N THR A 314 -8.79 8.52 -2.91
CA THR A 314 -8.61 9.65 -3.84
C THR A 314 -7.58 9.32 -4.91
N SER A 315 -7.64 10.09 -6.00
CA SER A 315 -6.63 10.15 -7.04
C SER A 315 -6.61 11.53 -7.69
N ASN A 316 -5.44 11.98 -8.12
CA ASN A 316 -5.34 13.07 -9.08
C ASN A 316 -5.89 12.58 -10.42
N GLN A 317 -6.95 13.22 -10.90
CA GLN A 317 -7.69 12.82 -12.09
C GLN A 317 -7.51 13.87 -13.19
N GLU A 318 -7.11 13.44 -14.40
CA GLU A 318 -6.85 14.30 -15.56
C GLU A 318 -8.03 15.26 -15.83
N GLN A 319 -9.24 14.74 -15.81
CA GLN A 319 -10.48 15.50 -16.09
C GLN A 319 -10.83 16.55 -15.02
N LEU A 320 -10.28 16.44 -13.81
CA LEU A 320 -10.46 17.40 -12.71
C LEU A 320 -9.22 18.28 -12.51
N GLY A 321 -8.18 18.06 -13.31
CA GLY A 321 -6.88 18.73 -13.24
C GLY A 321 -5.96 18.12 -12.22
N VAL A 322 -4.78 17.70 -12.67
CA VAL A 322 -3.70 17.17 -11.84
C VAL A 322 -2.97 18.33 -11.17
N GLU A 323 -2.71 18.22 -9.85
CA GLU A 323 -1.98 19.23 -9.11
C GLU A 323 -0.93 18.56 -8.21
N ALA A 324 0.33 18.89 -8.41
CA ALA A 324 1.43 18.39 -7.59
C ALA A 324 1.27 18.77 -6.10
N GLY A 325 1.59 17.83 -5.21
CA GLY A 325 1.40 17.98 -3.76
C GLY A 325 -0.04 17.85 -3.28
N SER A 326 -0.98 17.54 -4.20
CA SER A 326 -2.36 17.14 -3.89
C SER A 326 -2.51 15.65 -4.14
N VAL A 327 -3.39 14.99 -3.40
CA VAL A 327 -3.81 13.61 -3.65
C VAL A 327 -5.13 13.54 -4.45
N GLY A 328 -5.54 14.67 -5.03
CA GLY A 328 -6.67 14.76 -5.94
C GLY A 328 -8.04 14.76 -5.26
N HIS A 329 -9.01 14.17 -5.95
CA HIS A 329 -10.40 14.15 -5.56
C HIS A 329 -10.85 12.74 -5.16
N SER A 330 -11.96 12.66 -4.40
CA SER A 330 -12.53 11.37 -4.02
C SER A 330 -12.88 10.53 -5.26
N LEU A 331 -12.65 9.23 -5.14
CA LEU A 331 -13.09 8.25 -6.13
C LEU A 331 -14.61 8.01 -6.00
N TRP A 332 -15.20 7.46 -7.04
CA TRP A 332 -16.62 7.17 -7.09
C TRP A 332 -17.11 6.36 -5.88
N GLY A 333 -18.22 6.81 -5.26
CA GLY A 333 -18.82 6.14 -4.10
C GLY A 333 -18.08 6.33 -2.79
N ILE A 334 -17.14 7.28 -2.73
CA ILE A 334 -16.39 7.68 -1.53
C ILE A 334 -16.73 9.12 -1.17
N ASP A 335 -17.14 9.34 0.06
CA ASP A 335 -17.27 10.67 0.65
C ASP A 335 -16.07 10.96 1.54
N ILE A 336 -15.49 12.13 1.39
CA ILE A 336 -14.39 12.64 2.20
C ILE A 336 -14.81 13.98 2.80
N ALA A 337 -14.51 14.17 4.07
CA ALA A 337 -14.68 15.43 4.76
C ALA A 337 -13.50 15.67 5.72
N ILE A 338 -13.45 16.87 6.26
CA ILE A 338 -12.44 17.25 7.25
C ILE A 338 -13.16 17.48 8.58
N ALA A 339 -12.67 16.84 9.65
CA ALA A 339 -13.21 16.95 11.00
C ALA A 339 -12.26 17.70 11.94
N ASP A 340 -12.83 18.34 12.94
CA ASP A 340 -12.07 18.99 14.01
C ASP A 340 -11.32 17.92 14.84
N VAL A 341 -10.00 18.03 14.88
CA VAL A 341 -9.13 17.12 15.65
C VAL A 341 -9.26 17.28 17.16
N THR A 342 -9.80 18.42 17.63
CA THR A 342 -9.95 18.71 19.06
C THR A 342 -11.20 18.06 19.64
N VAL A 343 -12.07 17.50 18.78
CA VAL A 343 -13.31 16.82 19.16
C VAL A 343 -13.19 15.31 18.86
N PRO A 344 -12.70 14.51 19.81
CA PRO A 344 -12.44 13.08 19.56
C PRO A 344 -13.70 12.20 19.66
N ASP A 345 -14.74 12.63 20.39
CA ASP A 345 -15.85 11.76 20.77
C ASP A 345 -17.00 11.73 19.76
N HIS A 346 -17.04 12.68 18.82
CA HIS A 346 -18.03 12.75 17.73
C HIS A 346 -17.45 13.51 16.53
N ILE A 347 -18.15 13.45 15.38
CA ILE A 347 -17.71 14.15 14.18
C ILE A 347 -18.22 15.58 14.19
N GLU A 348 -17.31 16.55 14.22
CA GLU A 348 -17.57 17.96 13.97
C GLU A 348 -16.82 18.40 12.71
N PHE A 349 -17.56 18.83 11.68
CA PHE A 349 -16.98 19.19 10.39
C PHE A 349 -16.37 20.60 10.45
N VAL A 350 -15.22 20.77 9.78
CA VAL A 350 -14.65 22.10 9.55
C VAL A 350 -14.98 22.61 8.14
N PRO A 351 -15.02 23.95 7.92
CA PRO A 351 -15.27 24.53 6.60
C PRO A 351 -14.19 24.14 5.57
N ALA A 352 -14.56 24.20 4.29
CA ALA A 352 -13.60 23.99 3.19
C ALA A 352 -12.43 24.99 3.29
N GLY A 353 -11.23 24.49 3.04
CA GLY A 353 -9.98 25.25 3.16
C GLY A 353 -9.38 25.26 4.57
N GLU A 354 -10.11 24.82 5.59
CA GLU A 354 -9.59 24.65 6.94
C GLU A 354 -8.92 23.30 7.12
N ARG A 355 -7.98 23.26 8.08
CA ARG A 355 -7.20 22.07 8.41
C ARG A 355 -7.89 21.26 9.49
N GLY A 356 -7.94 19.93 9.32
CA GLY A 356 -8.44 19.00 10.31
C GLY A 356 -8.11 17.57 9.97
N GLU A 357 -8.72 16.62 10.67
CA GLU A 357 -8.56 15.20 10.39
C GLU A 357 -9.37 14.79 9.16
N VAL A 358 -8.75 14.08 8.24
CA VAL A 358 -9.43 13.47 7.10
C VAL A 358 -10.31 12.34 7.60
N ILE A 359 -11.59 12.41 7.29
CA ILE A 359 -12.56 11.36 7.58
C ILE A 359 -13.21 10.85 6.30
N VAL A 360 -13.53 9.56 6.27
CA VAL A 360 -13.95 8.87 5.05
C VAL A 360 -15.15 7.98 5.33
N ARG A 361 -16.10 7.92 4.40
CA ARG A 361 -17.13 6.89 4.35
C ARG A 361 -17.33 6.40 2.92
N GLY A 362 -17.87 5.20 2.77
CA GLY A 362 -18.17 4.60 1.48
C GLY A 362 -17.74 3.14 1.39
N HIS A 363 -17.86 2.57 0.20
CA HIS A 363 -17.66 1.15 -0.04
C HIS A 363 -16.22 0.66 0.26
N ALA A 364 -15.23 1.56 0.30
CA ALA A 364 -13.83 1.19 0.53
C ALA A 364 -13.50 1.00 2.02
N VAL A 365 -14.31 1.56 2.94
CA VAL A 365 -14.05 1.51 4.38
C VAL A 365 -14.20 0.09 4.91
N PHE A 366 -13.20 -0.38 5.64
CA PHE A 366 -13.08 -1.72 6.20
C PHE A 366 -14.22 -2.07 7.19
N ALA A 367 -14.41 -3.36 7.47
CA ALA A 367 -15.44 -3.82 8.40
C ALA A 367 -15.05 -3.62 9.88
N GLY A 368 -13.78 -3.32 10.16
CA GLY A 368 -13.23 -3.16 11.50
C GLY A 368 -11.95 -3.95 11.69
N TYR A 369 -11.40 -3.95 12.90
CA TYR A 369 -10.22 -4.72 13.26
C TYR A 369 -10.58 -6.11 13.80
N TRP A 370 -9.93 -7.14 13.29
CA TRP A 370 -10.13 -8.53 13.69
C TRP A 370 -9.96 -8.74 15.19
N ASN A 371 -11.00 -9.27 15.84
CA ASN A 371 -11.06 -9.51 17.30
C ASN A 371 -10.69 -8.27 18.15
N ASN A 372 -10.94 -7.05 17.64
CA ASN A 372 -10.61 -5.81 18.36
C ASN A 372 -11.69 -4.74 18.20
N GLU A 373 -12.84 -4.99 18.81
CA GLU A 373 -13.97 -4.06 18.79
C GLU A 373 -13.66 -2.69 19.43
N ALA A 374 -12.80 -2.65 20.45
CA ALA A 374 -12.44 -1.40 21.11
C ALA A 374 -11.71 -0.47 20.14
N ALA A 375 -10.68 -0.98 19.44
CA ALA A 375 -9.98 -0.22 18.41
C ALA A 375 -10.87 0.13 17.20
N THR A 376 -11.84 -0.73 16.87
CA THR A 376 -12.81 -0.46 15.80
C THR A 376 -13.70 0.73 16.17
N ARG A 377 -14.26 0.75 17.39
CA ARG A 377 -15.09 1.85 17.86
C ARG A 377 -14.37 3.19 18.01
N GLU A 378 -13.04 3.13 18.27
CA GLU A 378 -12.20 4.33 18.34
C GLU A 378 -12.15 5.07 17.00
N VAL A 379 -12.13 4.34 15.88
CA VAL A 379 -11.91 4.92 14.55
C VAL A 379 -13.17 4.96 13.67
N LEU A 380 -14.20 4.15 13.96
CA LEU A 380 -15.47 4.17 13.23
C LEU A 380 -16.52 4.88 14.08
N GLN A 381 -16.86 6.11 13.72
CA GLN A 381 -17.81 6.98 14.44
C GLN A 381 -18.81 7.55 13.44
N ASP A 382 -20.12 7.51 13.78
CA ASP A 382 -21.19 8.13 12.99
C ASP A 382 -21.16 7.76 11.49
N SER A 383 -20.80 6.51 11.17
CA SER A 383 -20.59 6.00 9.80
C SER A 383 -19.36 6.58 9.08
N TRP A 384 -18.50 7.30 9.77
CA TRP A 384 -17.22 7.79 9.26
C TRP A 384 -16.04 7.01 9.85
N PHE A 385 -15.02 6.82 9.03
CA PHE A 385 -13.71 6.32 9.45
C PHE A 385 -12.76 7.50 9.68
N ARG A 386 -12.22 7.62 10.87
CA ARG A 386 -11.15 8.56 11.25
C ARG A 386 -9.80 8.01 10.82
N THR A 387 -9.15 8.70 9.88
CA THR A 387 -7.92 8.18 9.28
C THR A 387 -6.67 8.39 10.14
N GLY A 388 -6.70 9.35 11.05
CA GLY A 388 -5.55 9.82 11.79
C GLY A 388 -4.58 10.66 10.92
N ASP A 389 -4.95 11.00 9.70
CA ASP A 389 -4.20 11.87 8.81
C ASP A 389 -4.81 13.28 8.80
N ILE A 390 -3.96 14.29 8.83
CA ILE A 390 -4.37 15.70 8.77
C ILE A 390 -4.39 16.15 7.32
N GLY A 391 -5.47 16.78 6.91
CA GLY A 391 -5.64 17.28 5.55
C GLY A 391 -6.35 18.61 5.47
N ILE A 392 -6.41 19.11 4.25
CA ILE A 392 -7.18 20.29 3.84
C ILE A 392 -7.94 19.90 2.58
N GLN A 393 -9.24 20.14 2.56
CA GLN A 393 -10.07 19.97 1.38
C GLN A 393 -10.56 21.35 0.92
N ASP A 394 -10.29 21.70 -0.33
CA ASP A 394 -10.72 22.98 -0.89
C ASP A 394 -12.21 22.94 -1.36
N GLU A 395 -12.71 24.09 -1.84
CA GLU A 395 -14.09 24.21 -2.32
C GLU A 395 -14.40 23.32 -3.55
N SER A 396 -13.37 22.90 -4.31
CA SER A 396 -13.54 21.97 -5.43
C SER A 396 -13.62 20.51 -4.99
N GLY A 397 -13.35 20.21 -3.71
CA GLY A 397 -13.25 18.87 -3.16
C GLY A 397 -11.85 18.25 -3.29
N ARG A 398 -10.85 19.00 -3.76
CA ARG A 398 -9.47 18.55 -3.85
C ARG A 398 -8.83 18.42 -2.48
N LEU A 399 -8.23 17.27 -2.21
CA LEU A 399 -7.60 16.95 -0.93
C LEU A 399 -6.08 17.11 -1.00
N ARG A 400 -5.52 17.73 0.03
CA ARG A 400 -4.08 17.74 0.34
C ARG A 400 -3.86 17.14 1.70
N ILE A 401 -3.00 16.14 1.78
CA ILE A 401 -2.55 15.57 3.06
C ILE A 401 -1.42 16.43 3.59
N VAL A 402 -1.59 16.94 4.79
CA VAL A 402 -0.60 17.80 5.46
C VAL A 402 0.39 16.96 6.24
N ASP A 403 -0.09 16.04 7.09
CA ASP A 403 0.74 15.13 7.88
C ASP A 403 -0.12 14.05 8.58
N ARG A 404 0.49 13.30 9.47
CA ARG A 404 -0.19 12.38 10.39
C ARG A 404 -0.29 12.96 11.78
N THR A 405 -1.43 12.80 12.44
CA THR A 405 -1.63 13.27 13.82
C THR A 405 -0.54 12.76 14.77
N LYS A 406 -0.12 11.50 14.60
CA LYS A 406 0.94 10.86 15.41
C LYS A 406 2.38 11.29 15.07
N ASP A 407 2.59 11.92 13.91
CA ASP A 407 3.91 12.37 13.47
C ASP A 407 4.15 13.85 13.75
N LEU A 408 3.08 14.55 14.15
CA LEU A 408 3.12 15.96 14.54
C LEU A 408 4.17 16.20 15.63
N VAL A 409 5.01 17.22 15.45
CA VAL A 409 5.97 17.67 16.46
C VAL A 409 5.37 18.86 17.21
N ILE A 410 5.23 18.73 18.53
CA ILE A 410 4.68 19.79 19.38
C ILE A 410 5.84 20.53 20.03
N ARG A 411 6.31 21.59 19.36
CA ARG A 411 7.43 22.39 19.80
C ARG A 411 6.98 23.66 20.51
N GLY A 412 7.12 23.70 21.83
CA GLY A 412 6.77 24.90 22.64
C GLY A 412 5.31 25.34 22.46
N GLY A 413 4.38 24.38 22.28
CA GLY A 413 2.96 24.62 22.03
C GLY A 413 2.61 24.90 20.55
N TYR A 414 3.58 24.94 19.65
CA TYR A 414 3.33 25.05 18.21
C TYR A 414 3.32 23.68 17.54
N ASN A 415 2.30 23.44 16.73
CA ASN A 415 2.23 22.27 15.88
C ASN A 415 3.12 22.44 14.67
N VAL A 416 4.16 21.62 14.56
CA VAL A 416 5.04 21.56 13.38
C VAL A 416 4.77 20.28 12.64
N TYR A 417 4.53 20.39 11.36
CA TYR A 417 4.23 19.30 10.45
C TYR A 417 5.52 18.83 9.77
N PRO A 418 6.06 17.65 10.10
CA PRO A 418 7.31 17.12 9.54
C PRO A 418 7.38 17.18 8.03
N ARG A 419 6.28 16.84 7.35
CA ARG A 419 6.20 16.87 5.90
C ARG A 419 6.49 18.25 5.28
N GLU A 420 5.99 19.34 5.89
CA GLU A 420 6.24 20.70 5.41
C GLU A 420 7.74 21.01 5.45
N VAL A 421 8.43 20.51 6.47
CA VAL A 421 9.89 20.68 6.62
C VAL A 421 10.64 19.81 5.63
N GLU A 422 10.21 18.55 5.45
CA GLU A 422 10.76 17.61 4.47
C GLU A 422 10.66 18.16 3.04
N GLU A 423 9.51 18.67 2.64
CA GLU A 423 9.30 19.27 1.32
C GLU A 423 10.19 20.49 1.08
N ALA A 424 10.43 21.29 2.11
CA ALA A 424 11.36 22.40 2.00
C ALA A 424 12.81 21.92 1.82
N LEU A 425 13.25 20.95 2.64
CA LEU A 425 14.61 20.41 2.59
C LEU A 425 14.91 19.65 1.30
N MET A 426 13.93 18.95 0.71
CA MET A 426 14.07 18.26 -0.58
C MET A 426 14.35 19.20 -1.77
N ARG A 427 14.18 20.51 -1.60
CA ARG A 427 14.56 21.51 -2.62
C ARG A 427 16.05 21.89 -2.56
N HIS A 428 16.77 21.43 -1.58
CA HIS A 428 18.21 21.66 -1.45
C HIS A 428 18.96 20.68 -2.36
N GLU A 429 19.81 21.17 -3.25
CA GLU A 429 20.52 20.38 -4.27
C GLU A 429 21.34 19.20 -3.72
N GLY A 430 21.83 19.34 -2.50
CA GLY A 430 22.62 18.30 -1.82
C GLY A 430 21.78 17.25 -1.08
N VAL A 431 20.44 17.34 -1.04
CA VAL A 431 19.56 16.42 -0.31
C VAL A 431 18.92 15.43 -1.29
N ASP A 432 19.18 14.15 -1.09
CA ASP A 432 18.52 13.07 -1.83
C ASP A 432 17.26 12.57 -1.12
N GLN A 433 17.38 12.29 0.19
CA GLN A 433 16.25 11.88 1.01
C GLN A 433 16.30 12.59 2.37
N VAL A 434 15.13 12.80 2.96
CA VAL A 434 15.02 13.38 4.30
C VAL A 434 13.84 12.79 5.06
N ALA A 435 14.04 12.60 6.35
CA ALA A 435 12.97 12.33 7.31
C ALA A 435 13.06 13.32 8.47
N VAL A 436 11.94 13.93 8.80
CA VAL A 436 11.83 14.88 9.93
C VAL A 436 11.05 14.24 11.06
N ILE A 437 11.60 14.34 12.27
CA ILE A 437 11.03 13.76 13.50
C ILE A 437 11.07 14.79 14.64
N GLY A 438 10.19 14.59 15.63
CA GLY A 438 10.32 15.22 16.93
C GLY A 438 11.24 14.39 17.82
N VAL A 439 12.16 15.05 18.51
CA VAL A 439 13.02 14.46 19.54
C VAL A 439 12.81 15.20 20.87
N PRO A 440 12.94 14.53 22.02
CA PRO A 440 12.74 15.19 23.31
C PRO A 440 13.62 16.41 23.52
N ASP A 441 13.06 17.48 24.10
CA ASP A 441 13.74 18.72 24.42
C ASP A 441 13.24 19.27 25.77
N GLU A 442 14.18 19.65 26.66
CA GLU A 442 13.84 20.08 28.01
C GLU A 442 13.08 21.42 28.04
N GLN A 443 13.33 22.31 27.08
CA GLN A 443 12.74 23.65 27.04
C GLN A 443 11.40 23.66 26.26
N TYR A 444 11.33 22.95 25.17
CA TYR A 444 10.20 23.01 24.22
C TYR A 444 9.32 21.77 24.21
N GLY A 445 9.64 20.75 25.03
CA GLY A 445 8.97 19.44 25.03
C GLY A 445 9.51 18.57 23.91
N GLU A 446 9.41 19.03 22.66
CA GLU A 446 10.02 18.41 21.49
C GLU A 446 10.84 19.44 20.69
N GLU A 447 11.90 18.98 20.04
CA GLU A 447 12.67 19.72 19.05
C GLU A 447 12.65 19.03 17.70
N ILE A 448 12.77 19.82 16.62
CA ILE A 448 12.69 19.32 15.25
C ILE A 448 14.08 18.82 14.84
N MET A 449 14.13 17.57 14.42
CA MET A 449 15.34 16.93 13.89
C MET A 449 15.12 16.48 12.46
N ALA A 450 16.04 16.79 11.56
CA ALA A 450 16.10 16.29 10.20
C ALA A 450 17.18 15.20 10.08
N VAL A 451 16.83 14.04 9.56
CA VAL A 451 17.75 12.95 9.21
C VAL A 451 17.83 12.91 7.68
N ILE A 452 19.03 13.15 7.14
CA ILE A 452 19.24 13.44 5.72
C ILE A 452 20.20 12.44 5.09
N VAL A 453 19.81 11.92 3.90
CA VAL A 453 20.73 11.22 3.00
C VAL A 453 21.19 12.23 1.95
N PRO A 454 22.51 12.45 1.81
CA PRO A 454 23.03 13.40 0.82
C PRO A 454 22.90 12.83 -0.61
N SER A 455 22.77 13.75 -1.57
CA SER A 455 22.92 13.42 -3.00
C SER A 455 24.32 12.88 -3.29
N GLU A 456 24.48 12.04 -4.29
CA GLU A 456 25.75 11.43 -4.65
C GLU A 456 26.85 12.51 -4.87
N GLY A 457 27.96 12.34 -4.18
CA GLY A 457 29.09 13.28 -4.24
C GLY A 457 28.88 14.59 -3.46
N ALA A 458 27.71 14.85 -2.94
CA ALA A 458 27.46 16.04 -2.11
C ALA A 458 28.09 15.87 -0.72
N ARG A 459 28.67 16.95 -0.22
CA ARG A 459 29.12 17.05 1.18
C ARG A 459 28.23 18.05 1.88
N LEU A 460 27.35 17.55 2.73
CA LEU A 460 26.48 18.38 3.54
C LEU A 460 27.07 18.61 4.92
N ASP A 461 26.89 19.83 5.41
CA ASP A 461 27.14 20.21 6.79
C ASP A 461 25.80 20.51 7.48
N GLY A 462 25.61 19.96 8.69
CA GLY A 462 24.36 20.12 9.42
C GLY A 462 24.05 21.60 9.74
N ASP A 463 25.04 22.41 10.08
CA ASP A 463 24.85 23.82 10.38
C ASP A 463 24.50 24.63 9.11
N GLU A 464 25.03 24.25 7.96
CA GLU A 464 24.67 24.84 6.66
C GLU A 464 23.20 24.54 6.31
N ILE A 465 22.74 23.30 6.52
CA ILE A 465 21.33 22.90 6.30
C ILE A 465 20.40 23.67 7.26
N ILE A 466 20.77 23.81 8.52
CA ILE A 466 20.02 24.60 9.51
C ILE A 466 19.90 26.04 9.04
N ALA A 467 21.02 26.66 8.65
CA ALA A 467 21.05 28.04 8.18
C ALA A 467 20.19 28.21 6.91
N TRP A 468 20.31 27.30 5.94
CA TRP A 468 19.56 27.30 4.70
C TRP A 468 18.04 27.16 4.94
N SER A 469 17.65 26.27 5.84
CA SER A 469 16.25 26.05 6.20
C SER A 469 15.63 27.19 6.99
N ARG A 470 16.41 27.82 7.85
CA ARG A 470 16.00 29.00 8.64
C ARG A 470 15.60 30.22 7.80
N GLU A 471 16.17 30.37 6.62
CA GLU A 471 15.81 31.42 5.68
C GLU A 471 14.48 31.19 4.96
N ARG A 472 14.03 29.92 4.90
CA ARG A 472 12.90 29.45 4.08
C ARG A 472 11.70 29.01 4.89
N LEU A 473 11.92 28.63 6.16
CA LEU A 473 10.89 28.15 7.07
C LEU A 473 10.69 29.15 8.22
N GLY A 474 9.49 29.19 8.75
CA GLY A 474 9.17 29.99 9.92
C GLY A 474 10.06 29.64 11.11
N SER A 475 10.29 30.61 11.99
CA SER A 475 11.23 30.50 13.13
C SER A 475 10.92 29.35 14.09
N HIS A 476 9.70 28.82 14.11
CA HIS A 476 9.29 27.68 14.92
C HIS A 476 9.35 26.33 14.18
N LYS A 477 9.57 26.32 12.83
CA LYS A 477 9.44 25.15 11.97
C LYS A 477 10.77 24.55 11.47
N TYR A 478 11.84 25.33 11.36
CA TYR A 478 13.10 24.81 10.81
C TYR A 478 13.79 23.85 11.80
N PRO A 479 14.49 22.80 11.34
CA PRO A 479 15.17 21.85 12.20
C PRO A 479 16.30 22.54 12.99
N ARG A 480 16.49 22.10 14.23
CA ARG A 480 17.60 22.54 15.11
C ARG A 480 18.66 21.46 15.23
N ARG A 481 18.32 20.25 14.84
CA ARG A 481 19.23 19.12 14.80
C ARG A 481 19.19 18.53 13.41
N VAL A 482 20.37 18.26 12.87
CA VAL A 482 20.53 17.62 11.56
C VAL A 482 21.50 16.48 11.72
N GLU A 483 21.11 15.31 11.24
CA GLU A 483 21.97 14.13 11.16
C GLU A 483 22.11 13.72 9.71
N ILE A 484 23.35 13.47 9.29
CA ILE A 484 23.67 13.00 7.94
C ILE A 484 23.94 11.51 7.99
N VAL A 485 23.17 10.75 7.26
CA VAL A 485 23.23 9.27 7.25
C VAL A 485 23.43 8.73 5.82
N GLY A 486 23.89 7.49 5.71
CA GLY A 486 24.04 6.83 4.42
C GLY A 486 22.70 6.33 3.85
N GLU A 487 21.74 5.99 4.71
CA GLU A 487 20.44 5.48 4.33
C GLU A 487 19.40 5.75 5.42
N LEU A 488 18.12 5.84 5.04
CA LEU A 488 17.01 5.89 5.97
C LEU A 488 16.46 4.47 6.21
N PRO A 489 15.99 4.14 7.45
CA PRO A 489 15.38 2.85 7.72
C PRO A 489 14.05 2.72 6.96
N LEU A 490 13.93 1.65 6.18
CA LEU A 490 12.75 1.36 5.37
C LEU A 490 11.98 0.14 5.90
N GLY A 491 10.67 0.25 5.92
CA GLY A 491 9.79 -0.87 6.23
C GLY A 491 9.58 -1.81 5.03
N PRO A 492 8.85 -2.93 5.23
CA PRO A 492 8.58 -3.92 4.19
C PRO A 492 7.88 -3.35 2.93
N SER A 493 7.18 -2.23 3.07
CA SER A 493 6.53 -1.51 1.98
C SER A 493 7.37 -0.38 1.39
N MET A 494 8.68 -0.36 1.65
CA MET A 494 9.63 0.68 1.21
C MET A 494 9.33 2.09 1.74
N LYS A 495 8.57 2.20 2.84
CA LYS A 495 8.30 3.47 3.55
C LYS A 495 9.32 3.72 4.65
N VAL A 496 9.68 4.98 4.85
CA VAL A 496 10.58 5.38 5.94
C VAL A 496 9.95 5.10 7.31
N LEU A 497 10.71 4.44 8.18
CA LEU A 497 10.30 4.07 9.54
C LEU A 497 10.65 5.17 10.55
N LYS A 498 9.89 6.30 10.54
CA LYS A 498 10.11 7.42 11.47
C LYS A 498 10.11 7.01 12.95
N ARG A 499 9.38 5.94 13.31
CA ARG A 499 9.38 5.41 14.67
C ARG A 499 10.76 4.88 15.08
N GLU A 500 11.46 4.20 14.19
CA GLU A 500 12.83 3.71 14.47
C GLU A 500 13.79 4.87 14.64
N LEU A 501 13.70 5.89 13.78
CA LEU A 501 14.48 7.12 13.92
C LEU A 501 14.22 7.81 15.26
N ARG A 502 12.94 7.96 15.66
CA ARG A 502 12.60 8.51 16.99
C ARG A 502 13.23 7.70 18.11
N THR A 503 13.14 6.36 18.08
CA THR A 503 13.74 5.50 19.10
C THR A 503 15.26 5.70 19.15
N GLN A 504 15.92 5.74 17.99
CA GLN A 504 17.37 5.93 17.88
C GLN A 504 17.85 7.26 18.45
N TYR A 505 17.13 8.36 18.17
CA TYR A 505 17.54 9.71 18.53
C TYR A 505 16.85 10.28 19.78
N SER A 506 15.88 9.55 20.39
CA SER A 506 15.27 9.94 21.66
C SER A 506 16.07 9.49 22.87
N THR A 507 16.86 8.43 22.74
CA THR A 507 17.83 8.00 23.75
C THR A 507 19.11 8.77 23.50
N GLY A 508 19.19 10.02 24.00
CA GLY A 508 20.43 10.79 23.95
C GLY A 508 21.51 10.07 24.75
N GLU A 509 22.46 9.42 24.10
CA GLU A 509 23.84 9.27 24.54
C GLU A 509 24.72 10.18 23.68
#